data_2cf51ec9a2b064ce2f19fa145f517024
#
_entry.id   2cf51ec9a2b064ce2f19fa145f517024
#
_cell.length_a   1.000
_cell.length_b   1.000
_cell.length_c   1.000
_cell.angle_alpha   90.00
_cell.angle_beta   90.00
_cell.angle_gamma   90.00
#
_symmetry.space_group_name_H-M   'P 1'
#
loop_
_entity.id
_entity.type
_entity.pdbx_description
1 polymer ?
#
loop_
_entity_poly.entity_id
_entity_poly.type
_entity_poly.pdbx_seq_one_letter_code
_entity_poly.pdbx_strand_id
1 'polypeptide(L)'
;LKQYDNILIVGSGGREHSIGWKLSNDTKKKVFFAPGNGGTEKNVEIDSDDIMKLFEFAKKNNSFTIVGPEKPLSLGIVDLFEEGQLPIFGPNRNASRLESSKVFAKLFMRNMGIQTASFSIFSDP
;
A
#
# COMPACT_ATOMS: atom_id res chain seq x y z
N LEU A 1 -14.44 8.71 -13.83
CA LEU A 1 -13.96 8.14 -12.57
C LEU A 1 -14.98 7.12 -12.08
N LYS A 2 -14.56 5.85 -11.92
CA LYS A 2 -15.43 4.84 -11.31
C LYS A 2 -15.81 5.31 -9.91
N GLN A 3 -17.12 5.38 -9.64
CA GLN A 3 -17.62 5.73 -8.32
C GLN A 3 -17.42 4.54 -7.39
N TYR A 4 -16.75 4.73 -6.26
CA TYR A 4 -16.60 3.74 -5.19
C TYR A 4 -17.44 4.12 -3.98
N ASP A 5 -17.89 3.12 -3.22
CA ASP A 5 -18.79 3.31 -2.08
C ASP A 5 -18.04 3.32 -0.75
N ASN A 6 -16.93 2.61 -0.68
CA ASN A 6 -16.15 2.40 0.52
C ASN A 6 -14.67 2.71 0.30
N ILE A 7 -13.90 2.78 1.39
CA ILE A 7 -12.45 2.92 1.40
C ILE A 7 -11.87 1.73 2.16
N LEU A 8 -10.83 1.11 1.63
CA LEU A 8 -10.04 0.08 2.29
C LEU A 8 -8.63 0.62 2.57
N ILE A 9 -8.23 0.66 3.83
CA ILE A 9 -6.86 1.00 4.24
C ILE A 9 -6.12 -0.30 4.55
N VAL A 10 -5.07 -0.59 3.80
CA VAL A 10 -4.21 -1.76 4.02
C VAL A 10 -3.09 -1.39 4.97
N GLY A 11 -2.99 -2.12 6.09
CA GLY A 11 -1.98 -1.94 7.11
C GLY A 11 -2.56 -1.77 8.52
N SER A 12 -1.66 -1.70 9.52
CA SER A 12 -2.01 -1.67 10.94
C SER A 12 -1.27 -0.59 11.75
N GLY A 13 -0.44 0.22 11.10
CA GLY A 13 0.39 1.23 11.75
C GLY A 13 -0.34 2.53 12.06
N GLY A 14 0.35 3.43 12.76
CA GLY A 14 -0.17 4.78 13.09
C GLY A 14 -0.41 5.64 11.84
N ARG A 15 0.37 5.44 10.78
CA ARG A 15 0.17 6.11 9.49
C ARG A 15 -1.18 5.73 8.88
N GLU A 16 -1.47 4.45 8.79
CA GLU A 16 -2.74 3.93 8.27
C GLU A 16 -3.92 4.38 9.13
N HIS A 17 -3.76 4.34 10.46
CA HIS A 17 -4.77 4.87 11.39
C HIS A 17 -5.06 6.35 11.14
N SER A 18 -4.03 7.19 11.02
CA SER A 18 -4.16 8.63 10.78
C SER A 18 -4.86 8.94 9.45
N ILE A 19 -4.49 8.24 8.38
CA ILE A 19 -5.12 8.36 7.06
C ILE A 19 -6.61 8.00 7.16
N GLY A 20 -6.92 6.85 7.74
CA GLY A 20 -8.29 6.38 7.86
C GLY A 20 -9.15 7.27 8.77
N TRP A 21 -8.59 7.75 9.88
CA TRP A 21 -9.27 8.71 10.75
C TRP A 21 -9.64 9.99 10.00
N LYS A 22 -8.71 10.55 9.23
CA LYS A 22 -8.97 11.75 8.43
C LYS A 22 -10.07 11.50 7.40
N LEU A 23 -9.99 10.39 6.66
CA LEU A 23 -10.98 10.04 5.65
C LEU A 23 -12.36 9.75 6.25
N SER A 24 -12.43 9.15 7.42
CA SER A 24 -13.70 8.91 8.14
C SER A 24 -14.39 10.22 8.54
N ASN A 25 -13.61 11.26 8.87
CA ASN A 25 -14.16 12.58 9.21
C ASN A 25 -14.55 13.41 7.99
N ASP A 26 -13.82 13.28 6.88
CA ASP A 26 -13.99 14.12 5.69
C ASP A 26 -14.98 13.56 4.67
N THR A 27 -15.33 12.27 4.77
CA THR A 27 -16.20 11.62 3.80
C THR A 27 -17.38 10.91 4.48
N LYS A 28 -18.46 10.68 3.72
CA LYS A 28 -19.57 9.84 4.17
C LYS A 28 -19.36 8.35 3.86
N LYS A 29 -18.18 7.98 3.35
CA LYS A 29 -17.86 6.61 2.98
C LYS A 29 -17.46 5.79 4.21
N LYS A 30 -17.76 4.49 4.18
CA LYS A 30 -17.24 3.57 5.21
C LYS A 30 -15.75 3.34 4.97
N VAL A 31 -14.95 3.45 6.03
CA VAL A 31 -13.51 3.18 6.00
C VAL A 31 -13.25 1.87 6.73
N PHE A 32 -12.70 0.91 6.01
CA PHE A 32 -12.28 -0.39 6.52
C PHE A 32 -10.76 -0.43 6.65
N PHE A 33 -10.26 -1.20 7.60
CA PHE A 33 -8.83 -1.40 7.83
C PHE A 33 -8.49 -2.90 7.74
N ALA A 34 -7.44 -3.25 7.06
CA ALA A 34 -6.98 -4.63 6.91
C ALA A 34 -5.46 -4.75 7.20
N PRO A 35 -5.06 -5.35 8.32
CA PRO A 35 -5.90 -5.85 9.41
C PRO A 35 -6.42 -4.78 10.38
N GLY A 36 -5.87 -3.54 10.35
CA GLY A 36 -6.14 -2.50 11.32
C GLY A 36 -5.45 -2.74 12.68
N ASN A 37 -5.85 -2.00 13.70
CA ASN A 37 -5.30 -2.09 15.06
C ASN A 37 -6.36 -1.79 16.14
N GLY A 38 -5.96 -1.77 17.41
CA GLY A 38 -6.88 -1.54 18.52
C GLY A 38 -7.52 -0.14 18.59
N GLY A 39 -7.02 0.83 17.83
CA GLY A 39 -7.58 2.18 17.74
C GLY A 39 -8.40 2.42 16.47
N THR A 40 -8.42 1.46 15.54
CA THR A 40 -9.17 1.57 14.29
C THR A 40 -10.54 0.88 14.40
N GLU A 41 -11.54 1.48 13.74
CA GLU A 41 -12.87 0.91 13.62
C GLU A 41 -12.99 0.08 12.32
N LYS A 42 -13.99 -0.82 12.25
CA LYS A 42 -14.26 -1.66 11.07
C LYS A 42 -13.02 -2.41 10.55
N ASN A 43 -12.33 -3.05 11.47
CA ASN A 43 -11.22 -3.93 11.14
C ASN A 43 -11.71 -5.17 10.41
N VAL A 44 -10.95 -5.59 9.40
CA VAL A 44 -11.18 -6.78 8.60
C VAL A 44 -10.02 -7.75 8.86
N GLU A 45 -10.32 -8.98 9.23
CA GLU A 45 -9.32 -10.00 9.53
C GLU A 45 -8.66 -10.55 8.26
N ILE A 46 -7.98 -9.65 7.54
CA ILE A 46 -7.17 -9.97 6.35
C ILE A 46 -5.78 -9.40 6.58
N ASP A 47 -4.77 -10.25 6.49
CA ASP A 47 -3.37 -9.86 6.57
C ASP A 47 -3.03 -8.89 5.42
N SER A 48 -2.20 -7.87 5.71
CA SER A 48 -1.76 -6.89 4.70
C SER A 48 -0.99 -7.52 3.54
N ASP A 49 -0.41 -8.70 3.73
CA ASP A 49 0.35 -9.43 2.72
C ASP A 49 -0.52 -10.39 1.89
N ASP A 50 -1.76 -10.66 2.30
CA ASP A 50 -2.70 -11.50 1.54
C ASP A 50 -3.39 -10.67 0.45
N ILE A 51 -2.63 -10.30 -0.58
CA ILE A 51 -3.09 -9.40 -1.64
C ILE A 51 -4.30 -9.92 -2.41
N MET A 52 -4.47 -11.27 -2.49
CA MET A 52 -5.62 -11.87 -3.15
C MET A 52 -6.91 -11.67 -2.36
N LYS A 53 -6.89 -11.91 -1.03
CA LYS A 53 -8.06 -11.66 -0.20
C LYS A 53 -8.40 -10.18 -0.11
N LEU A 54 -7.39 -9.30 -0.08
CA LEU A 54 -7.60 -7.85 -0.15
C LEU A 54 -8.30 -7.44 -1.44
N PHE A 55 -7.86 -8.01 -2.57
CA PHE A 55 -8.49 -7.78 -3.87
C PHE A 55 -9.96 -8.22 -3.89
N GLU A 56 -10.26 -9.44 -3.43
CA GLU A 56 -11.63 -9.96 -3.38
C GLU A 56 -12.52 -9.12 -2.43
N PHE A 57 -11.99 -8.71 -1.29
CA PHE A 57 -12.70 -7.81 -0.37
C PHE A 57 -13.02 -6.47 -1.02
N ALA A 58 -12.03 -5.83 -1.65
CA ALA A 58 -12.20 -4.54 -2.31
C ALA A 58 -13.21 -4.61 -3.45
N LYS A 59 -13.17 -5.69 -4.24
CA LYS A 59 -14.11 -5.95 -5.33
C LYS A 59 -15.54 -6.10 -4.81
N LYS A 60 -15.73 -6.95 -3.80
CA LYS A 60 -17.06 -7.22 -3.20
C LYS A 60 -17.68 -5.97 -2.57
N ASN A 61 -16.85 -5.10 -1.99
CA ASN A 61 -17.31 -3.91 -1.27
C ASN A 61 -17.19 -2.62 -2.10
N ASN A 62 -16.90 -2.70 -3.39
CA ASN A 62 -16.68 -1.54 -4.26
C ASN A 62 -15.82 -0.47 -3.58
N SER A 63 -14.60 -0.85 -3.18
CA SER A 63 -13.73 -0.02 -2.36
C SER A 63 -12.63 0.66 -3.19
N PHE A 64 -12.32 1.91 -2.85
CA PHE A 64 -11.04 2.53 -3.18
C PHE A 64 -10.01 2.06 -2.15
N THR A 65 -8.87 1.53 -2.59
CA THR A 65 -7.86 0.96 -1.70
C THR A 65 -6.65 1.88 -1.55
N ILE A 66 -6.17 2.03 -0.33
CA ILE A 66 -4.94 2.79 0.00
C ILE A 66 -4.00 1.83 0.72
N VAL A 67 -2.76 1.73 0.23
CA VAL A 67 -1.75 0.81 0.78
C VAL A 67 -0.72 1.60 1.58
N GLY A 68 -0.60 1.25 2.87
CA GLY A 68 0.36 1.87 3.77
C GLY A 68 1.74 1.20 3.78
N PRO A 69 1.84 -0.12 4.06
CA PRO A 69 3.11 -0.81 4.19
C PRO A 69 3.75 -1.13 2.83
N GLU A 70 5.08 -1.24 2.81
CA GLU A 70 5.85 -1.51 1.58
C GLU A 70 5.76 -2.95 1.10
N LYS A 71 5.51 -3.91 1.98
CA LYS A 71 5.53 -5.34 1.63
C LYS A 71 4.43 -5.73 0.64
N PRO A 72 3.14 -5.42 0.85
CA PRO A 72 2.12 -5.69 -0.16
C PRO A 72 2.38 -4.99 -1.50
N LEU A 73 3.03 -3.81 -1.51
CA LEU A 73 3.46 -3.14 -2.73
C LEU A 73 4.51 -3.95 -3.48
N SER A 74 5.50 -4.48 -2.77
CA SER A 74 6.55 -5.35 -3.34
C SER A 74 6.01 -6.69 -3.82
N LEU A 75 4.90 -7.18 -3.23
CA LEU A 75 4.17 -8.36 -3.68
C LEU A 75 3.33 -8.11 -4.95
N GLY A 76 3.13 -6.83 -5.33
CA GLY A 76 2.42 -6.46 -6.55
C GLY A 76 0.91 -6.24 -6.38
N ILE A 77 0.47 -5.81 -5.19
CA ILE A 77 -0.96 -5.52 -4.94
C ILE A 77 -1.51 -4.48 -5.93
N VAL A 78 -0.72 -3.45 -6.27
CA VAL A 78 -1.17 -2.40 -7.20
C VAL A 78 -1.35 -2.98 -8.59
N ASP A 79 -0.39 -3.78 -9.06
CA ASP A 79 -0.46 -4.42 -10.38
C ASP A 79 -1.70 -5.33 -10.48
N LEU A 80 -1.98 -6.13 -9.44
CA LEU A 80 -3.17 -6.99 -9.35
C LEU A 80 -4.48 -6.19 -9.43
N PHE A 81 -4.56 -5.07 -8.70
CA PHE A 81 -5.75 -4.22 -8.68
C PHE A 81 -5.97 -3.49 -10.01
N GLU A 82 -4.89 -3.03 -10.65
CA GLU A 82 -4.95 -2.39 -11.97
C GLU A 82 -5.41 -3.37 -13.04
N GLU A 83 -4.88 -4.60 -13.07
CA GLU A 83 -5.34 -5.67 -13.96
C GLU A 83 -6.84 -5.98 -13.74
N GLY A 84 -7.28 -6.02 -12.49
CA GLY A 84 -8.68 -6.21 -12.13
C GLY A 84 -9.55 -4.96 -12.27
N GLN A 85 -8.99 -3.83 -12.71
CA GLN A 85 -9.67 -2.53 -12.86
C GLN A 85 -10.31 -2.02 -11.56
N LEU A 86 -9.72 -2.33 -10.40
CA LEU A 86 -10.09 -1.80 -9.09
C LEU A 86 -9.27 -0.56 -8.75
N PRO A 87 -9.88 0.47 -8.16
CA PRO A 87 -9.17 1.69 -7.79
C PRO A 87 -8.25 1.45 -6.59
N ILE A 88 -6.98 1.82 -6.74
CA ILE A 88 -5.96 1.68 -5.71
C ILE A 88 -4.99 2.86 -5.73
N PHE A 89 -4.48 3.25 -4.57
CA PHE A 89 -3.43 4.23 -4.39
C PHE A 89 -2.19 3.58 -3.78
N GLY A 90 -1.10 3.62 -4.52
CA GLY A 90 0.21 3.11 -4.17
C GLY A 90 1.10 2.98 -5.40
N PRO A 91 2.42 2.87 -5.24
CA PRO A 91 3.33 2.58 -6.34
C PRO A 91 3.17 1.12 -6.81
N ASN A 92 3.30 0.88 -8.10
CA ASN A 92 3.36 -0.47 -8.64
C ASN A 92 4.63 -1.21 -8.15
N ARG A 93 4.71 -2.52 -8.41
CA ARG A 93 5.81 -3.37 -7.96
C ARG A 93 7.20 -2.83 -8.37
N ASN A 94 7.35 -2.33 -9.59
CA ASN A 94 8.62 -1.81 -10.06
C ASN A 94 9.02 -0.53 -9.33
N ALA A 95 8.10 0.41 -9.15
CA ALA A 95 8.35 1.66 -8.43
C ALA A 95 8.60 1.42 -6.94
N SER A 96 7.94 0.45 -6.32
CA SER A 96 8.11 0.11 -4.91
C SER A 96 9.54 -0.34 -4.56
N ARG A 97 10.33 -0.77 -5.54
CA ARG A 97 11.75 -1.13 -5.37
C ARG A 97 12.62 0.02 -4.85
N LEU A 98 12.21 1.27 -5.09
CA LEU A 98 12.92 2.45 -4.54
C LEU A 98 12.90 2.49 -3.01
N GLU A 99 11.90 1.88 -2.38
CA GLU A 99 11.79 1.78 -0.93
C GLU A 99 12.20 0.38 -0.43
N SER A 100 11.74 -0.68 -1.08
CA SER A 100 11.94 -2.06 -0.63
C SER A 100 13.35 -2.63 -0.87
N SER A 101 14.16 -2.01 -1.75
CA SER A 101 15.52 -2.46 -2.05
C SER A 101 16.54 -1.32 -1.94
N LYS A 102 17.30 -1.31 -0.85
CA LYS A 102 18.39 -0.31 -0.66
C LYS A 102 19.41 -0.35 -1.80
N VAL A 103 19.78 -1.53 -2.28
CA VAL A 103 20.72 -1.69 -3.40
C VAL A 103 20.18 -1.04 -4.66
N PHE A 104 18.93 -1.36 -5.01
CA PHE A 104 18.27 -0.77 -6.17
C PHE A 104 18.17 0.76 -6.05
N ALA A 105 17.71 1.26 -4.90
CA ALA A 105 17.59 2.71 -4.66
C ALA A 105 18.93 3.42 -4.78
N LYS A 106 19.99 2.87 -4.21
CA LYS A 106 21.36 3.44 -4.28
C LYS A 106 21.90 3.46 -5.71
N LEU A 107 21.73 2.38 -6.45
CA LEU A 107 22.13 2.32 -7.87
C LEU A 107 21.32 3.30 -8.72
N PHE A 108 20.01 3.37 -8.50
CA PHE A 108 19.14 4.32 -9.18
C PHE A 108 19.58 5.78 -8.92
N MET A 109 19.78 6.15 -7.65
CA MET A 109 20.24 7.50 -7.30
C MET A 109 21.58 7.84 -7.96
N ARG A 110 22.53 6.91 -7.93
CA ARG A 110 23.84 7.10 -8.60
C ARG A 110 23.70 7.32 -10.10
N ASN A 111 22.87 6.50 -10.77
CA ASN A 111 22.67 6.59 -12.21
C ASN A 111 21.95 7.88 -12.65
N MET A 112 21.07 8.40 -11.76
CA MET A 112 20.32 9.63 -12.00
C MET A 112 21.04 10.90 -11.49
N GLY A 113 22.24 10.78 -10.96
CA GLY A 113 22.98 11.91 -10.39
C GLY A 113 22.36 12.49 -9.11
N ILE A 114 21.52 11.73 -8.41
CA ILE A 114 20.89 12.14 -7.15
C ILE A 114 21.90 12.00 -6.01
N GLN A 115 22.07 13.06 -5.23
CA GLN A 115 22.99 13.10 -4.10
C GLN A 115 22.57 12.08 -3.01
N THR A 116 23.52 11.23 -2.59
CA THR A 116 23.30 10.22 -1.54
C THR A 116 24.63 9.94 -0.82
N ALA A 117 24.55 9.40 0.40
CA ALA A 117 25.75 8.98 1.13
C ALA A 117 26.53 7.92 0.34
N SER A 118 27.86 7.92 0.50
CA SER A 118 28.75 6.90 -0.06
C SER A 118 28.30 5.50 0.37
N PHE A 119 28.39 4.54 -0.54
CA PHE A 119 27.96 3.17 -0.28
C PHE A 119 28.84 2.15 -1.02
N SER A 120 28.87 0.95 -0.49
CA SER A 120 29.42 -0.23 -1.15
C SER A 120 28.37 -1.34 -1.16
N ILE A 121 28.41 -2.17 -2.18
CA ILE A 121 27.49 -3.31 -2.35
C ILE A 121 28.34 -4.57 -2.14
N PHE A 122 27.85 -5.45 -1.28
CA PHE A 122 28.45 -6.75 -1.00
C PHE A 122 27.45 -7.83 -1.36
N SER A 123 27.92 -8.89 -2.02
CA SER A 123 27.10 -10.04 -2.44
C SER A 123 27.17 -11.20 -1.44
N ASP A 124 28.17 -11.22 -0.57
CA ASP A 124 28.32 -12.19 0.51
C ASP A 124 28.45 -11.49 1.87
N PRO A 125 27.96 -12.12 2.97
CA PRO A 125 28.08 -11.59 4.32
C PRO A 125 29.50 -11.60 4.85
#